data_89991623ff6471582176e47f3c942755
#
_entry.id   89991623ff6471582176e47f3c942755
#
_cell.length_a   1.000
_cell.length_b   1.000
_cell.length_c   1.000
_cell.angle_alpha   90.00
_cell.angle_beta   90.00
_cell.angle_gamma   90.00
#
_symmetry.space_group_name_H-M   'P 1'
#
loop_
_entity.id
_entity.type
_entity.pdbx_description
1 polymer ?
#
loop_
_entity_poly.entity_id
_entity_poly.type
_entity_poly.pdbx_seq_one_letter_code
_entity_poly.pdbx_strand_id
1 'polypeptide(L)'
;MRTRESTAGQTGQARPSNWWVAAFVALGIVLGIVIAGTTTWMVNASSSSNFCATECHSMKWAAAAWEKSPHYRNPFGVRASCADCHIPFESRPATPFQYVFGTLWTKGLDGVQDVAAKLRGVIADEAEWNAEKPRLSAEVRAWFKQTHSATCQGCHKLDAFETTGPSAFMAMEVHAGLIKASTVYCLECHSGIAHVYPPASR
;
A
#
# COMPACT_ATOMS: atom_id res chain seq x y z
N MET A 1 36.31 82.51 -18.92
CA MET A 1 36.58 81.09 -19.36
C MET A 1 35.59 80.21 -18.58
N ARG A 2 34.51 79.68 -19.25
CA ARG A 2 33.52 78.80 -18.62
C ARG A 2 33.74 77.42 -19.24
N THR A 3 34.22 76.49 -18.47
CA THR A 3 34.36 75.09 -18.85
C THR A 3 32.95 74.43 -18.84
N ARG A 4 32.54 73.91 -20.01
CA ARG A 4 31.35 73.07 -20.14
C ARG A 4 31.68 71.67 -19.65
N GLU A 5 31.10 71.27 -18.55
CA GLU A 5 31.06 69.88 -18.15
C GLU A 5 30.07 69.11 -19.09
N SER A 6 30.60 68.13 -19.79
CA SER A 6 29.87 67.23 -20.66
C SER A 6 29.28 66.13 -19.77
N THR A 7 27.98 66.18 -19.53
CA THR A 7 27.23 65.07 -18.91
C THR A 7 27.08 63.93 -19.93
N ALA A 8 27.96 62.94 -19.82
CA ALA A 8 27.83 61.68 -20.57
C ALA A 8 26.57 60.93 -20.11
N GLY A 9 25.57 60.85 -20.96
CA GLY A 9 24.35 60.09 -20.73
C GLY A 9 24.69 58.60 -20.58
N GLN A 10 24.39 58.06 -19.40
CA GLN A 10 24.39 56.61 -19.18
C GLN A 10 23.19 56.02 -19.98
N THR A 11 23.48 55.39 -21.12
CA THR A 11 22.52 54.55 -21.82
C THR A 11 22.30 53.31 -20.94
N GLY A 12 21.18 53.29 -20.25
CA GLY A 12 20.75 52.13 -19.50
C GLY A 12 20.56 50.94 -20.47
N GLN A 13 21.49 50.01 -20.47
CA GLN A 13 21.32 48.74 -21.14
C GLN A 13 20.13 48.03 -20.51
N ALA A 14 19.03 47.95 -21.23
CA ALA A 14 17.89 47.12 -20.85
C ALA A 14 18.36 45.66 -20.66
N ARG A 15 18.33 45.14 -19.45
CA ARG A 15 18.63 43.72 -19.19
C ARG A 15 17.68 42.87 -20.03
N PRO A 16 18.18 41.86 -20.77
CA PRO A 16 17.32 40.98 -21.51
C PRO A 16 16.34 40.34 -20.53
N SER A 17 15.08 40.47 -20.82
CA SER A 17 13.99 39.91 -20.02
C SER A 17 14.02 38.38 -20.17
N ASN A 18 14.41 37.67 -19.10
CA ASN A 18 14.48 36.20 -19.08
C ASN A 18 13.07 35.58 -18.83
N TRP A 19 12.03 36.18 -19.37
CA TRP A 19 10.64 35.72 -19.19
C TRP A 19 10.45 34.27 -19.67
N TRP A 20 11.15 33.84 -20.71
CA TRP A 20 11.11 32.46 -21.20
C TRP A 20 11.67 31.46 -20.16
N VAL A 21 12.69 31.84 -19.38
CA VAL A 21 13.19 31.01 -18.27
C VAL A 21 12.09 30.85 -17.21
N ALA A 22 11.45 31.96 -16.82
CA ALA A 22 10.33 31.91 -15.88
C ALA A 22 9.16 31.06 -16.45
N ALA A 23 8.88 31.15 -17.76
CA ALA A 23 7.87 30.34 -18.40
C ALA A 23 8.19 28.83 -18.38
N PHE A 24 9.45 28.45 -18.66
CA PHE A 24 9.87 27.06 -18.59
C PHE A 24 9.87 26.52 -17.16
N VAL A 25 10.26 27.32 -16.18
CA VAL A 25 10.18 26.95 -14.74
C VAL A 25 8.72 26.73 -14.35
N ALA A 26 7.84 27.66 -14.70
CA ALA A 26 6.43 27.55 -14.39
C ALA A 26 5.80 26.31 -15.08
N LEU A 27 6.13 26.06 -16.34
CA LEU A 27 5.68 24.86 -17.05
C LEU A 27 6.20 23.58 -16.38
N GLY A 28 7.47 23.56 -15.99
CA GLY A 28 8.05 22.42 -15.27
C GLY A 28 7.36 22.13 -13.93
N ILE A 29 7.02 23.19 -13.17
CA ILE A 29 6.28 23.07 -11.92
C ILE A 29 4.88 22.51 -12.17
N VAL A 30 4.15 23.06 -13.15
CA VAL A 30 2.80 22.58 -13.49
C VAL A 30 2.85 21.12 -13.92
N LEU A 31 3.76 20.75 -14.81
CA LEU A 31 3.93 19.38 -15.25
C LEU A 31 4.28 18.45 -14.10
N GLY A 32 5.18 18.87 -13.20
CA GLY A 32 5.53 18.12 -11.99
C GLY A 32 4.32 17.87 -11.08
N ILE A 33 3.49 18.88 -10.85
CA ILE A 33 2.27 18.77 -10.06
C ILE A 33 1.27 17.80 -10.73
N VAL A 34 1.09 17.89 -12.05
CA VAL A 34 0.19 17.01 -12.80
C VAL A 34 0.67 15.56 -12.73
N ILE A 35 1.96 15.31 -12.94
CA ILE A 35 2.54 13.96 -12.86
C ILE A 35 2.38 13.41 -11.45
N ALA A 36 2.77 14.16 -10.42
CA ALA A 36 2.65 13.72 -9.03
C ALA A 36 1.20 13.45 -8.63
N GLY A 37 0.28 14.34 -8.99
CA GLY A 37 -1.15 14.19 -8.71
C GLY A 37 -1.75 12.97 -9.41
N THR A 38 -1.47 12.79 -10.69
CA THR A 38 -1.94 11.63 -11.47
C THR A 38 -1.39 10.32 -10.92
N THR A 39 -0.09 10.29 -10.60
CA THR A 39 0.55 9.09 -10.03
C THR A 39 -0.07 8.73 -8.68
N THR A 40 -0.26 9.70 -7.79
CA THR A 40 -0.89 9.47 -6.48
C THR A 40 -2.33 8.99 -6.64
N TRP A 41 -3.09 9.61 -7.54
CA TRP A 41 -4.46 9.18 -7.84
C TRP A 41 -4.50 7.74 -8.37
N MET A 42 -3.63 7.36 -9.30
CA MET A 42 -3.53 5.99 -9.84
C MET A 42 -3.18 4.99 -8.73
N VAL A 43 -2.22 5.31 -7.86
CA VAL A 43 -1.84 4.46 -6.73
C VAL A 43 -3.04 4.23 -5.81
N ASN A 44 -3.74 5.28 -5.42
CA ASN A 44 -4.91 5.18 -4.54
C ASN A 44 -6.08 4.42 -5.19
N ALA A 45 -6.41 4.73 -6.43
CA ALA A 45 -7.48 4.04 -7.17
C ALA A 45 -7.21 2.54 -7.30
N SER A 46 -5.97 2.17 -7.64
CA SER A 46 -5.56 0.76 -7.75
C SER A 46 -5.31 0.07 -6.41
N SER A 47 -5.30 0.77 -5.27
CA SER A 47 -5.25 0.20 -3.91
C SER A 47 -6.64 -0.16 -3.38
N SER A 48 -7.71 0.23 -4.04
CA SER A 48 -9.06 -0.09 -3.58
C SER A 48 -9.32 -1.60 -3.62
N SER A 49 -10.04 -2.11 -2.61
CA SER A 49 -10.43 -3.52 -2.57
C SER A 49 -11.27 -3.93 -3.78
N ASN A 50 -12.07 -2.99 -4.31
CA ASN A 50 -12.85 -3.23 -5.51
C ASN A 50 -11.93 -3.47 -6.72
N PHE A 51 -10.91 -2.64 -6.92
CA PHE A 51 -9.95 -2.84 -8.00
C PHE A 51 -9.28 -4.21 -7.90
N CYS A 52 -8.78 -4.59 -6.73
CA CYS A 52 -8.15 -5.90 -6.52
C CYS A 52 -9.12 -7.06 -6.81
N ALA A 53 -10.39 -6.92 -6.41
CA ALA A 53 -11.39 -7.97 -6.57
C ALA A 53 -11.89 -8.14 -8.01
N THR A 54 -11.89 -7.07 -8.83
CA THR A 54 -12.51 -7.07 -10.16
C THR A 54 -11.50 -7.09 -11.31
N GLU A 55 -10.38 -6.40 -11.17
CA GLU A 55 -9.40 -6.26 -12.26
C GLU A 55 -8.36 -7.40 -12.28
N CYS A 56 -8.06 -7.99 -11.12
CA CYS A 56 -7.16 -9.14 -11.03
C CYS A 56 -7.96 -10.45 -11.15
N HIS A 57 -7.65 -11.26 -12.17
CA HIS A 57 -8.45 -12.42 -12.54
C HIS A 57 -8.55 -13.48 -11.44
N SER A 58 -7.50 -13.65 -10.63
CA SER A 58 -7.41 -14.66 -9.57
C SER A 58 -7.96 -14.18 -8.22
N MET A 59 -8.16 -12.87 -8.04
CA MET A 59 -8.48 -12.29 -6.73
C MET A 59 -9.95 -12.38 -6.34
N LYS A 60 -10.86 -12.66 -7.26
CA LYS A 60 -12.31 -12.73 -6.98
C LYS A 60 -12.67 -13.74 -5.88
N TRP A 61 -11.99 -14.88 -5.83
CA TRP A 61 -12.23 -15.91 -4.79
C TRP A 61 -11.65 -15.51 -3.43
N ALA A 62 -10.48 -14.84 -3.44
CA ALA A 62 -9.90 -14.29 -2.22
C ALA A 62 -10.77 -13.15 -1.66
N ALA A 63 -11.28 -12.27 -2.53
CA ALA A 63 -12.21 -11.21 -2.15
C ALA A 63 -13.51 -11.77 -1.54
N ALA A 64 -14.12 -12.77 -2.16
CA ALA A 64 -15.31 -13.43 -1.62
C ALA A 64 -15.07 -14.09 -0.25
N ALA A 65 -13.87 -14.59 0.01
CA ALA A 65 -13.49 -15.12 1.32
C ALA A 65 -13.21 -13.99 2.34
N TRP A 66 -12.62 -12.86 1.92
CA TRP A 66 -12.43 -11.68 2.75
C TRP A 66 -13.77 -11.05 3.18
N GLU A 67 -14.75 -10.97 2.29
CA GLU A 67 -16.09 -10.44 2.61
C GLU A 67 -16.81 -11.19 3.74
N LYS A 68 -16.41 -12.43 4.02
CA LYS A 68 -16.93 -13.24 5.12
C LYS A 68 -16.14 -13.07 6.41
N SER A 69 -15.05 -12.30 6.40
CA SER A 69 -14.12 -12.16 7.52
C SER A 69 -14.53 -11.04 8.49
N PRO A 70 -14.03 -11.08 9.75
CA PRO A 70 -14.16 -9.98 10.67
C PRO A 70 -13.47 -8.69 10.20
N HIS A 71 -12.49 -8.77 9.30
CA HIS A 71 -11.82 -7.61 8.73
C HIS A 71 -12.65 -6.90 7.65
N TYR A 72 -13.63 -7.57 7.09
CA TYR A 72 -14.61 -6.94 6.20
C TYR A 72 -15.79 -6.35 6.98
N ARG A 73 -16.31 -7.09 7.99
CA ARG A 73 -17.48 -6.68 8.76
C ARG A 73 -17.31 -7.05 10.22
N ASN A 74 -17.35 -6.05 11.08
CA ASN A 74 -17.24 -6.22 12.52
C ASN A 74 -18.15 -5.22 13.27
N PRO A 75 -18.39 -5.41 14.57
CA PRO A 75 -19.25 -4.53 15.39
C PRO A 75 -18.76 -3.08 15.47
N PHE A 76 -17.49 -2.83 15.23
CA PHE A 76 -16.87 -1.51 15.35
C PHE A 76 -16.98 -0.68 14.08
N GLY A 77 -17.48 -1.25 12.97
CA GLY A 77 -17.62 -0.55 11.70
C GLY A 77 -16.32 -0.25 10.97
N VAL A 78 -15.19 -0.81 11.42
CA VAL A 78 -13.88 -0.65 10.77
C VAL A 78 -13.69 -1.77 9.75
N ARG A 79 -13.34 -1.40 8.51
CA ARG A 79 -13.05 -2.35 7.44
C ARG A 79 -11.61 -2.20 7.00
N ALA A 80 -10.84 -3.28 7.07
CA ALA A 80 -9.51 -3.34 6.49
C ALA A 80 -9.63 -3.63 4.98
N SER A 81 -8.95 -2.86 4.16
CA SER A 81 -8.86 -3.11 2.72
C SER A 81 -7.85 -4.22 2.39
N CYS A 82 -7.89 -4.72 1.15
CA CYS A 82 -6.87 -5.64 0.66
C CYS A 82 -5.46 -5.03 0.77
N ALA A 83 -5.34 -3.75 0.44
CA ALA A 83 -4.07 -3.03 0.46
C ALA A 83 -3.50 -2.87 1.87
N ASP A 84 -4.33 -2.67 2.90
CA ASP A 84 -3.86 -2.53 4.29
C ASP A 84 -3.07 -3.74 4.78
N CYS A 85 -3.39 -4.93 4.26
CA CYS A 85 -2.71 -6.17 4.62
C CYS A 85 -1.60 -6.55 3.63
N HIS A 86 -1.85 -6.39 2.32
CA HIS A 86 -0.98 -6.91 1.27
C HIS A 86 0.01 -5.89 0.70
N ILE A 87 -0.21 -4.59 0.92
CA ILE A 87 0.70 -3.54 0.48
C ILE A 87 1.47 -3.00 1.68
N PRO A 88 2.80 -3.21 1.77
CA PRO A 88 3.57 -2.92 2.99
C PRO A 88 3.55 -1.46 3.42
N PHE A 89 3.26 -0.54 2.51
CA PHE A 89 3.35 0.90 2.73
C PHE A 89 2.00 1.56 3.06
N GLU A 90 0.87 0.87 2.89
CA GLU A 90 -0.46 1.40 3.23
C GLU A 90 -0.66 1.53 4.75
N SER A 91 -0.26 0.52 5.50
CA SER A 91 -0.41 0.47 6.96
C SER A 91 0.77 1.07 7.73
N ARG A 92 1.87 1.41 7.06
CA ARG A 92 3.04 2.06 7.64
C ARG A 92 3.30 3.37 6.92
N PRO A 93 3.07 4.53 7.56
CA PRO A 93 3.44 5.80 6.98
C PRO A 93 4.96 5.84 6.80
N ALA A 94 5.36 5.60 5.58
CA ALA A 94 6.68 5.86 5.07
C ALA A 94 6.75 7.33 4.60
N THR A 95 7.92 7.76 4.17
CA THR A 95 7.98 9.03 3.45
C THR A 95 7.08 8.95 2.19
N PRO A 96 6.52 10.07 1.69
CA PRO A 96 5.70 10.06 0.48
C PRO A 96 6.39 9.37 -0.71
N PHE A 97 7.71 9.48 -0.79
CA PHE A 97 8.51 8.80 -1.80
C PHE A 97 8.48 7.28 -1.63
N GLN A 98 8.74 6.79 -0.42
CA GLN A 98 8.71 5.35 -0.12
C GLN A 98 7.33 4.76 -0.33
N TYR A 99 6.27 5.50 0.04
CA TYR A 99 4.89 5.08 -0.20
C TYR A 99 4.62 4.91 -1.70
N VAL A 100 4.85 5.95 -2.50
CA VAL A 100 4.53 5.91 -3.93
C VAL A 100 5.38 4.86 -4.67
N PHE A 101 6.71 4.91 -4.51
CA PHE A 101 7.60 4.00 -5.24
C PHE A 101 7.52 2.57 -4.74
N GLY A 102 7.41 2.35 -3.42
CA GLY A 102 7.25 1.03 -2.84
C GLY A 102 5.94 0.37 -3.26
N THR A 103 4.84 1.12 -3.22
CA THR A 103 3.53 0.64 -3.67
C THR A 103 3.53 0.34 -5.16
N LEU A 104 4.08 1.22 -6.00
CA LEU A 104 4.19 0.98 -7.44
C LEU A 104 5.04 -0.24 -7.76
N TRP A 105 6.16 -0.44 -7.05
CA TRP A 105 7.03 -1.59 -7.22
C TRP A 105 6.30 -2.89 -6.88
N THR A 106 5.67 -2.97 -5.71
CA THR A 106 4.93 -4.15 -5.26
C THR A 106 3.79 -4.48 -6.24
N LYS A 107 2.95 -3.49 -6.56
CA LYS A 107 1.84 -3.69 -7.49
C LYS A 107 2.29 -4.00 -8.91
N GLY A 108 3.40 -3.41 -9.35
CA GLY A 108 3.97 -3.68 -10.66
C GLY A 108 4.40 -5.15 -10.80
N LEU A 109 5.08 -5.68 -9.80
CA LEU A 109 5.49 -7.09 -9.78
C LEU A 109 4.29 -8.03 -9.70
N ASP A 110 3.36 -7.78 -8.78
CA ASP A 110 2.17 -8.61 -8.60
C ASP A 110 1.26 -8.55 -9.83
N GLY A 111 1.08 -7.37 -10.41
CA GLY A 111 0.31 -7.18 -11.64
C GLY A 111 0.90 -7.91 -12.84
N VAL A 112 2.22 -7.88 -13.01
CA VAL A 112 2.89 -8.64 -14.08
C VAL A 112 2.72 -10.14 -13.87
N GLN A 113 2.80 -10.62 -12.64
CA GLN A 113 2.59 -12.03 -12.32
C GLN A 113 1.14 -12.46 -12.59
N ASP A 114 0.15 -11.65 -12.21
CA ASP A 114 -1.27 -11.92 -12.46
C ASP A 114 -1.59 -11.95 -13.95
N VAL A 115 -1.10 -10.97 -14.73
CA VAL A 115 -1.25 -10.96 -16.19
C VAL A 115 -0.58 -12.16 -16.82
N ALA A 116 0.62 -12.52 -16.40
CA ALA A 116 1.33 -13.69 -16.91
C ALA A 116 0.60 -15.00 -16.56
N ALA A 117 0.02 -15.11 -15.37
CA ALA A 117 -0.79 -16.25 -14.97
C ALA A 117 -2.06 -16.34 -15.82
N LYS A 118 -2.74 -15.23 -16.04
CA LYS A 118 -3.93 -15.16 -16.92
C LYS A 118 -3.61 -15.60 -18.35
N LEU A 119 -2.52 -15.12 -18.93
CA LEU A 119 -2.11 -15.48 -20.29
C LEU A 119 -1.74 -16.96 -20.42
N ARG A 120 -1.27 -17.60 -19.34
CA ARG A 120 -0.98 -19.03 -19.29
C ARG A 120 -2.20 -19.89 -18.96
N GLY A 121 -3.35 -19.27 -18.69
CA GLY A 121 -4.57 -19.97 -18.30
C GLY A 121 -4.51 -20.56 -16.89
N VAL A 122 -3.64 -20.05 -16.02
CA VAL A 122 -3.55 -20.48 -14.62
C VAL A 122 -4.64 -19.79 -13.80
N ILE A 123 -5.36 -20.58 -12.99
CA ILE A 123 -6.47 -20.11 -12.14
C ILE A 123 -7.62 -19.53 -13.00
N ALA A 124 -8.02 -20.24 -14.02
CA ALA A 124 -9.14 -19.85 -14.87
C ALA A 124 -10.49 -20.07 -14.19
N ASP A 125 -10.58 -21.05 -13.31
CA ASP A 125 -11.81 -21.43 -12.60
C ASP A 125 -11.59 -21.68 -11.09
N GLU A 126 -12.68 -22.00 -10.39
CA GLU A 126 -12.67 -22.24 -8.94
C GLU A 126 -11.92 -23.54 -8.56
N ALA A 127 -11.92 -24.54 -9.42
CA ALA A 127 -11.21 -25.79 -9.15
C ALA A 127 -9.69 -25.57 -9.18
N GLU A 128 -9.20 -24.83 -10.17
CA GLU A 128 -7.80 -24.44 -10.28
C GLU A 128 -7.40 -23.48 -9.13
N TRP A 129 -8.27 -22.54 -8.77
CA TRP A 129 -8.06 -21.71 -7.58
C TRP A 129 -7.87 -22.56 -6.33
N ASN A 130 -8.73 -23.55 -6.10
CA ASN A 130 -8.64 -24.43 -4.94
C ASN A 130 -7.38 -25.29 -4.94
N ALA A 131 -6.87 -25.66 -6.10
CA ALA A 131 -5.62 -26.39 -6.26
C ALA A 131 -4.40 -25.50 -5.95
N GLU A 132 -4.38 -24.25 -6.41
CA GLU A 132 -3.28 -23.30 -6.24
C GLU A 132 -3.29 -22.57 -4.89
N LYS A 133 -4.44 -22.42 -4.26
CA LYS A 133 -4.62 -21.71 -2.99
C LYS A 133 -3.64 -22.12 -1.88
N PRO A 134 -3.32 -23.40 -1.64
CA PRO A 134 -2.36 -23.78 -0.60
C PRO A 134 -0.97 -23.19 -0.85
N ARG A 135 -0.49 -23.21 -2.09
CA ARG A 135 0.80 -22.65 -2.48
C ARG A 135 0.82 -21.13 -2.29
N LEU A 136 -0.17 -20.43 -2.83
CA LEU A 136 -0.32 -18.98 -2.70
C LEU A 136 -0.41 -18.56 -1.23
N SER A 137 -1.19 -19.30 -0.42
CA SER A 137 -1.30 -19.04 1.01
C SER A 137 0.03 -19.24 1.75
N ALA A 138 0.83 -20.23 1.35
CA ALA A 138 2.13 -20.48 1.96
C ALA A 138 3.11 -19.32 1.65
N GLU A 139 3.12 -18.83 0.42
CA GLU A 139 3.95 -17.69 0.01
C GLU A 139 3.60 -16.41 0.79
N VAL A 140 2.31 -16.08 0.87
CA VAL A 140 1.82 -14.93 1.64
C VAL A 140 2.17 -15.08 3.13
N ARG A 141 1.99 -16.26 3.72
CA ARG A 141 2.37 -16.52 5.13
C ARG A 141 3.86 -16.38 5.34
N ALA A 142 4.69 -16.86 4.42
CA ALA A 142 6.15 -16.69 4.50
C ALA A 142 6.54 -15.22 4.49
N TRP A 143 5.89 -14.40 3.65
CA TRP A 143 6.09 -12.95 3.64
C TRP A 143 5.68 -12.29 4.97
N PHE A 144 4.51 -12.62 5.53
CA PHE A 144 4.10 -12.11 6.85
C PHE A 144 5.08 -12.52 7.95
N LYS A 145 5.64 -13.72 7.88
CA LYS A 145 6.66 -14.19 8.82
C LYS A 145 7.95 -13.38 8.69
N GLN A 146 8.45 -13.19 7.47
CA GLN A 146 9.65 -12.39 7.20
C GLN A 146 9.52 -10.93 7.62
N THR A 147 8.33 -10.36 7.48
CA THR A 147 8.04 -8.98 7.86
C THR A 147 7.56 -8.83 9.31
N HIS A 148 7.61 -9.90 10.11
CA HIS A 148 7.12 -9.93 11.49
C HIS A 148 5.69 -9.38 11.61
N SER A 149 4.83 -9.72 10.65
CA SER A 149 3.42 -9.24 10.59
C SER A 149 3.28 -7.73 10.67
N ALA A 150 4.17 -7.01 10.05
CA ALA A 150 4.29 -5.57 10.15
C ALA A 150 3.03 -4.81 9.74
N THR A 151 2.29 -5.30 8.73
CA THR A 151 1.04 -4.68 8.28
C THR A 151 -0.07 -4.84 9.32
N CYS A 152 -0.13 -5.96 10.02
CA CYS A 152 -1.07 -6.16 11.13
C CYS A 152 -0.83 -5.12 12.23
N GLN A 153 0.42 -4.86 12.58
CA GLN A 153 0.82 -3.89 13.59
C GLN A 153 0.55 -2.43 13.17
N GLY A 154 0.21 -2.17 11.92
CA GLY A 154 -0.26 -0.87 11.45
C GLY A 154 -1.54 -0.43 12.18
N CYS A 155 -2.49 -1.35 12.35
CA CYS A 155 -3.76 -1.12 13.02
C CYS A 155 -3.79 -1.71 14.45
N HIS A 156 -3.24 -2.92 14.64
CA HIS A 156 -3.20 -3.61 15.93
C HIS A 156 -2.01 -3.14 16.76
N LYS A 157 -2.22 -2.09 17.56
CA LYS A 157 -1.24 -1.59 18.52
C LYS A 157 -1.35 -2.42 19.79
N LEU A 158 -0.33 -3.21 20.08
CA LEU A 158 -0.36 -4.17 21.19
C LEU A 158 -0.43 -3.49 22.57
N ASP A 159 0.07 -2.26 22.66
CA ASP A 159 -0.01 -1.40 23.85
C ASP A 159 -1.38 -0.73 24.04
N ALA A 160 -2.23 -0.77 23.02
CA ALA A 160 -3.58 -0.19 23.05
C ALA A 160 -4.70 -1.23 23.27
N PHE A 161 -4.35 -2.50 23.47
CA PHE A 161 -5.36 -3.51 23.76
C PHE A 161 -5.91 -3.36 25.19
N GLU A 162 -7.23 -3.59 25.33
CA GLU A 162 -7.89 -3.68 26.63
C GLU A 162 -7.32 -4.84 27.45
N THR A 163 -6.89 -4.56 28.69
CA THR A 163 -6.25 -5.54 29.57
C THR A 163 -7.12 -5.93 30.77
N THR A 164 -8.36 -5.42 30.84
CA THR A 164 -9.28 -5.71 31.91
C THR A 164 -9.99 -7.06 31.69
N GLY A 165 -10.02 -7.88 32.73
CA GLY A 165 -10.65 -9.19 32.74
C GLY A 165 -9.67 -10.35 32.48
N PRO A 166 -10.04 -11.57 32.96
CA PRO A 166 -9.10 -12.72 32.95
C PRO A 166 -8.62 -13.16 31.57
N SER A 167 -9.50 -13.16 30.58
CA SER A 167 -9.16 -13.55 29.20
C SER A 167 -8.28 -12.51 28.49
N ALA A 168 -8.51 -11.23 28.76
CA ALA A 168 -7.71 -10.14 28.21
C ALA A 168 -6.31 -10.15 28.83
N PHE A 169 -6.20 -10.39 30.14
CA PHE A 169 -4.92 -10.49 30.82
C PHE A 169 -4.02 -11.62 30.24
N MET A 170 -4.57 -12.85 30.12
CA MET A 170 -3.82 -13.96 29.53
C MET A 170 -3.41 -13.71 28.08
N ALA A 171 -4.28 -13.13 27.26
CA ALA A 171 -3.94 -12.78 25.91
C ALA A 171 -2.80 -11.77 25.86
N MET A 172 -2.81 -10.77 26.74
CA MET A 172 -1.76 -9.75 26.81
C MET A 172 -0.42 -10.30 27.31
N GLU A 173 -0.40 -11.25 28.24
CA GLU A 173 0.85 -11.90 28.66
C GLU A 173 1.54 -12.63 27.50
N VAL A 174 0.77 -13.38 26.71
CA VAL A 174 1.29 -14.05 25.51
C VAL A 174 1.84 -13.03 24.51
N HIS A 175 1.09 -11.98 24.21
CA HIS A 175 1.53 -10.95 23.27
C HIS A 175 2.74 -10.17 23.79
N ALA A 176 2.81 -9.83 25.07
CA ALA A 176 3.96 -9.16 25.68
C ALA A 176 5.25 -9.99 25.55
N GLY A 177 5.16 -11.30 25.72
CA GLY A 177 6.28 -12.22 25.51
C GLY A 177 6.77 -12.22 24.07
N LEU A 178 5.85 -12.24 23.09
CA LEU A 178 6.18 -12.20 21.66
C LEU A 178 6.81 -10.87 21.24
N ILE A 179 6.32 -9.75 21.75
CA ILE A 179 6.87 -8.40 21.51
C ILE A 179 8.31 -8.34 22.02
N LYS A 180 8.53 -8.79 23.25
CA LYS A 180 9.86 -8.80 23.89
C LYS A 180 10.87 -9.66 23.12
N ALA A 181 10.40 -10.76 22.51
CA ALA A 181 11.22 -11.65 21.70
C ALA A 181 11.50 -11.11 20.28
N SER A 182 10.87 -9.99 19.87
CA SER A 182 10.94 -9.41 18.51
C SER A 182 10.60 -10.41 17.38
N THR A 183 9.79 -11.43 17.68
CA THR A 183 9.44 -12.53 16.78
C THR A 183 7.93 -12.62 16.54
N VAL A 184 7.29 -11.47 16.33
CA VAL A 184 5.83 -11.44 16.16
C VAL A 184 5.44 -12.01 14.80
N TYR A 185 4.74 -13.15 14.81
CA TYR A 185 4.10 -13.72 13.64
C TYR A 185 2.62 -14.02 13.96
N CYS A 186 1.76 -13.04 13.67
CA CYS A 186 0.36 -13.08 14.08
C CYS A 186 -0.42 -14.27 13.49
N LEU A 187 -0.12 -14.63 12.24
CA LEU A 187 -0.84 -15.69 11.54
C LEU A 187 -0.53 -17.12 12.02
N GLU A 188 0.43 -17.29 12.94
CA GLU A 188 0.67 -18.58 13.57
C GLU A 188 -0.50 -19.02 14.43
N CYS A 189 -1.06 -18.08 15.19
CA CYS A 189 -2.22 -18.30 16.06
C CYS A 189 -3.53 -17.77 15.44
N HIS A 190 -3.46 -16.66 14.69
CA HIS A 190 -4.62 -15.98 14.11
C HIS A 190 -4.82 -16.35 12.64
N SER A 191 -4.80 -17.64 12.31
CA SER A 191 -5.07 -18.10 10.95
C SER A 191 -6.56 -17.94 10.59
N GLY A 192 -6.86 -17.60 9.33
CA GLY A 192 -8.22 -17.51 8.81
C GLY A 192 -9.00 -16.24 9.18
N ILE A 193 -8.37 -15.27 9.84
CA ILE A 193 -9.04 -14.02 10.27
C ILE A 193 -9.36 -13.05 9.13
N ALA A 194 -8.56 -13.10 8.06
CA ALA A 194 -8.72 -12.18 6.92
C ALA A 194 -9.45 -12.82 5.73
N HIS A 195 -9.33 -14.14 5.55
CA HIS A 195 -9.99 -14.89 4.49
C HIS A 195 -10.66 -16.13 5.08
N VAL A 196 -11.98 -16.14 5.08
CA VAL A 196 -12.77 -17.27 5.57
C VAL A 196 -13.17 -18.15 4.38
N TYR A 197 -12.41 -19.19 4.15
CA TYR A 197 -12.73 -20.19 3.15
C TYR A 197 -13.65 -21.28 3.72
N PRO A 198 -14.62 -21.79 2.96
CA PRO A 198 -15.36 -22.96 3.37
C PRO A 198 -14.40 -24.15 3.57
N PRO A 199 -14.72 -25.08 4.49
CA PRO A 199 -13.93 -26.30 4.60
C PRO A 199 -13.87 -27.01 3.25
N ALA A 200 -12.71 -27.57 2.93
CA ALA A 200 -12.57 -28.36 1.71
C ALA A 200 -13.63 -29.49 1.72
N SER A 201 -14.41 -29.60 0.66
CA SER A 201 -15.32 -30.75 0.47
C SER A 201 -14.48 -32.02 0.51
N ARG A 202 -14.79 -32.91 1.45
CA ARG A 202 -14.15 -34.23 1.57
C ARG A 202 -14.58 -35.10 0.40
#